data_8503153fa9a0028bdeeb121f8d76b965
#
_entry.id   8503153fa9a0028bdeeb121f8d76b965
#
_cell.length_a   1.000
_cell.length_b   1.000
_cell.length_c   1.000
_cell.angle_alpha   90.00
_cell.angle_beta   90.00
_cell.angle_gamma   90.00
#
_symmetry.space_group_name_H-M   'P 1'
#
loop_
_entity.id
_entity.type
_entity.pdbx_description
1 polymer ?
#
loop_
_entity_poly.entity_id
_entity_poly.type
_entity_poly.pdbx_seq_one_letter_code
_entity_poly.pdbx_strand_id
1 'polypeptide(L)'
;MVMKDQNTGRYTLPLVCFSIILMDVIAGILGIQAEVAQNQVQSLRVWIIECRDPSYKAFKLGFASAMLLAFAHAIANLLGGCHCVRSREELEYVSNNKRLAFSSLVFTWITLVTGFTMLIAGVMANSSSRKSCGLSHHRYLSIGGIACIIHAMFAVCYYISATAVDREEKKLNPHEVVHQPPPHQPV
;
A
#
# COMPACT_ATOMS: atom_id res chain seq x y z
N MET A 1 -5.63 29.82 21.78
CA MET A 1 -5.84 28.35 21.67
C MET A 1 -5.22 27.75 20.40
N VAL A 2 -4.37 28.50 19.69
CA VAL A 2 -3.78 28.14 18.35
C VAL A 2 -2.45 27.36 18.43
N MET A 3 -1.80 27.33 19.59
CA MET A 3 -0.49 26.66 19.74
C MET A 3 -0.53 25.13 19.90
N LYS A 4 -1.71 24.52 20.10
CA LYS A 4 -1.83 23.06 20.34
C LYS A 4 -1.81 22.25 19.06
N ASP A 5 -2.24 22.81 17.92
CA ASP A 5 -2.33 22.08 16.65
C ASP A 5 -1.00 21.91 15.92
N GLN A 6 -0.07 22.85 16.04
CA GLN A 6 1.24 22.74 15.37
C GLN A 6 2.13 21.63 15.97
N ASN A 7 1.99 21.36 17.26
CA ASN A 7 2.81 20.35 17.93
C ASN A 7 2.29 18.92 17.63
N THR A 8 0.99 18.76 17.50
CA THR A 8 0.35 17.47 17.16
C THR A 8 0.75 17.02 15.74
N GLY A 9 0.77 17.93 14.76
CA GLY A 9 1.17 17.63 13.37
C GLY A 9 2.66 17.26 13.20
N ARG A 10 3.50 17.59 14.17
CA ARG A 10 4.94 17.29 14.10
C ARG A 10 5.27 15.85 14.47
N TYR A 11 4.47 15.22 15.34
CA TYR A 11 4.64 13.83 15.76
C TYR A 11 3.80 12.85 14.92
N THR A 12 2.71 13.30 14.31
CA THR A 12 1.86 12.42 13.50
C THR A 12 2.54 11.96 12.21
N LEU A 13 3.32 12.83 11.55
CA LEU A 13 3.99 12.47 10.30
C LEU A 13 4.96 11.28 10.44
N PRO A 14 5.94 11.29 11.38
CA PRO A 14 6.83 10.14 11.52
C PRO A 14 6.11 8.88 12.00
N LEU A 15 5.07 9.02 12.82
CA LEU A 15 4.29 7.88 13.32
C LEU A 15 3.51 7.18 12.20
N VAL A 16 2.90 7.95 11.31
CA VAL A 16 2.20 7.41 10.14
C VAL A 16 3.17 6.74 9.17
N CYS A 17 4.30 7.38 8.85
CA CYS A 17 5.33 6.76 8.01
C CYS A 17 5.82 5.45 8.61
N PHE A 18 6.10 5.42 9.90
CA PHE A 18 6.53 4.20 10.59
C PHE A 18 5.46 3.11 10.55
N SER A 19 4.19 3.47 10.74
CA SER A 19 3.07 2.51 10.66
C SER A 19 2.96 1.89 9.27
N ILE A 20 3.04 2.69 8.19
CA ILE A 20 2.99 2.20 6.81
C ILE A 20 4.15 1.24 6.55
N ILE A 21 5.40 1.63 6.89
CA ILE A 21 6.58 0.79 6.70
C ILE A 21 6.42 -0.53 7.47
N LEU A 22 6.00 -0.47 8.73
CA LEU A 22 5.85 -1.65 9.57
C LEU A 22 4.84 -2.63 8.99
N MET A 23 3.68 -2.15 8.55
CA MET A 23 2.63 -2.98 7.96
C MET A 23 3.10 -3.63 6.66
N ASP A 24 3.73 -2.89 5.77
CA ASP A 24 4.20 -3.41 4.49
C ASP A 24 5.38 -4.37 4.64
N VAL A 25 6.29 -4.12 5.59
CA VAL A 25 7.40 -5.03 5.90
C VAL A 25 6.87 -6.34 6.47
N ILE A 26 5.91 -6.29 7.41
CA ILE A 26 5.25 -7.49 7.94
C ILE A 26 4.52 -8.23 6.81
N ALA A 27 3.80 -7.52 5.96
CA ALA A 27 3.13 -8.10 4.78
C ALA A 27 4.15 -8.81 3.87
N GLY A 28 5.27 -8.16 3.59
CA GLY A 28 6.35 -8.74 2.77
C GLY A 28 6.92 -10.03 3.38
N ILE A 29 7.22 -10.01 4.68
CA ILE A 29 7.72 -11.20 5.40
C ILE A 29 6.69 -12.33 5.37
N LEU A 30 5.41 -12.03 5.61
CA LEU A 30 4.33 -13.03 5.57
C LEU A 30 4.16 -13.63 4.17
N GLY A 31 4.26 -12.82 3.11
CA GLY A 31 4.22 -13.29 1.73
C GLY A 31 5.36 -14.26 1.40
N ILE A 32 6.59 -13.94 1.82
CA ILE A 32 7.76 -14.82 1.64
C ILE A 32 7.61 -16.09 2.47
N GLN A 33 7.15 -16.00 3.73
CA GLN A 33 6.93 -17.19 4.57
C GLN A 33 5.79 -18.06 4.04
N ALA A 34 4.76 -17.48 3.42
CA ALA A 34 3.71 -18.21 2.76
C ALA A 34 4.27 -19.08 1.61
N GLU A 35 5.19 -18.51 0.82
CA GLU A 35 5.89 -19.25 -0.24
C GLU A 35 6.72 -20.40 0.33
N VAL A 36 7.47 -20.16 1.41
CA VAL A 36 8.25 -21.21 2.10
C VAL A 36 7.32 -22.32 2.60
N ALA A 37 6.22 -21.97 3.25
CA ALA A 37 5.22 -22.93 3.72
C ALA A 37 4.58 -23.74 2.59
N GLN A 38 4.37 -23.09 1.43
CA GLN A 38 3.89 -23.76 0.23
C GLN A 38 4.92 -24.73 -0.32
N ASN A 39 6.21 -24.39 -0.31
CA ASN A 39 7.29 -25.24 -0.82
C ASN A 39 7.61 -26.47 0.10
N GLN A 40 7.16 -26.46 1.34
CA GLN A 40 7.31 -27.58 2.25
C GLN A 40 6.31 -28.72 1.99
N VAL A 41 5.25 -28.47 1.22
CA VAL A 41 4.28 -29.49 0.85
C VAL A 41 4.83 -30.34 -0.29
N GLN A 42 4.65 -31.67 -0.20
CA GLN A 42 5.12 -32.61 -1.23
C GLN A 42 4.52 -32.26 -2.60
N SER A 43 5.38 -32.03 -3.57
CA SER A 43 5.00 -31.80 -4.97
C SER A 43 5.49 -32.95 -5.84
N LEU A 44 4.59 -33.51 -6.63
CA LEU A 44 4.95 -34.43 -7.73
C LEU A 44 5.23 -33.57 -8.97
N ARG A 45 6.49 -33.53 -9.36
CA ARG A 45 6.95 -32.78 -10.53
C ARG A 45 7.08 -33.75 -11.71
N VAL A 46 6.22 -33.56 -12.72
CA VAL A 46 6.33 -34.26 -13.99
C VAL A 46 6.53 -33.23 -15.09
N TRP A 47 7.80 -33.05 -15.50
CA TRP A 47 8.24 -32.15 -16.57
C TRP A 47 7.81 -30.68 -16.33
N ILE A 48 6.75 -30.21 -17.03
CA ILE A 48 6.26 -28.82 -16.98
C ILE A 48 5.01 -28.70 -16.06
N ILE A 49 4.39 -29.85 -15.74
CA ILE A 49 3.19 -29.92 -14.92
C ILE A 49 3.60 -30.24 -13.49
N GLU A 50 3.26 -29.38 -12.56
CA GLU A 50 3.42 -29.60 -11.13
C GLU A 50 2.05 -29.82 -10.50
N CYS A 51 1.89 -31.00 -9.88
CA CYS A 51 0.73 -31.30 -9.05
C CYS A 51 1.11 -31.10 -7.60
N ARG A 52 0.48 -30.13 -6.94
CA ARG A 52 0.80 -29.75 -5.58
C ARG A 52 -0.43 -29.85 -4.68
N ASP A 53 -0.20 -30.31 -3.45
CA ASP A 53 -1.23 -30.27 -2.42
C ASP A 53 -1.35 -28.85 -1.86
N PRO A 54 -2.57 -28.34 -1.62
CA PRO A 54 -2.78 -27.01 -1.07
C PRO A 54 -2.27 -26.93 0.37
N SER A 55 -1.61 -25.81 0.71
CA SER A 55 -1.09 -25.56 2.07
C SER A 55 -1.99 -24.55 2.79
N TYR A 56 -2.74 -25.01 3.78
CA TYR A 56 -3.57 -24.14 4.63
C TYR A 56 -2.76 -23.07 5.35
N LYS A 57 -1.50 -23.38 5.70
CA LYS A 57 -0.58 -22.42 6.30
C LYS A 57 -0.21 -21.32 5.31
N ALA A 58 0.12 -21.68 4.06
CA ALA A 58 0.41 -20.72 3.00
C ALA A 58 -0.79 -19.85 2.68
N PHE A 59 -2.00 -20.43 2.64
CA PHE A 59 -3.25 -19.69 2.48
C PHE A 59 -3.41 -18.60 3.54
N LYS A 60 -3.29 -18.95 4.83
CA LYS A 60 -3.45 -17.98 5.93
C LYS A 60 -2.42 -16.86 5.88
N LEU A 61 -1.15 -17.20 5.67
CA LEU A 61 -0.07 -16.21 5.64
C LEU A 61 -0.19 -15.28 4.43
N GLY A 62 -0.51 -15.82 3.25
CA GLY A 62 -0.71 -15.04 2.04
C GLY A 62 -1.93 -14.11 2.14
N PHE A 63 -3.04 -14.60 2.73
CA PHE A 63 -4.23 -13.78 2.96
C PHE A 63 -3.95 -12.64 3.95
N ALA A 64 -3.27 -12.93 5.06
CA ALA A 64 -2.87 -11.90 6.02
C ALA A 64 -1.94 -10.84 5.37
N SER A 65 -1.00 -11.27 4.52
CA SER A 65 -0.14 -10.37 3.75
C SER A 65 -0.95 -9.44 2.84
N ALA A 66 -1.91 -9.97 2.08
CA ALA A 66 -2.77 -9.18 1.19
C ALA A 66 -3.61 -8.15 1.97
N MET A 67 -4.16 -8.54 3.13
CA MET A 67 -4.93 -7.63 3.99
C MET A 67 -4.06 -6.50 4.54
N LEU A 68 -2.85 -6.79 5.01
CA LEU A 68 -1.93 -5.76 5.52
C LEU A 68 -1.52 -4.78 4.43
N LEU A 69 -1.23 -5.26 3.21
CA LEU A 69 -0.94 -4.39 2.06
C LEU A 69 -2.11 -3.45 1.76
N ALA A 70 -3.35 -3.96 1.74
CA ALA A 70 -4.53 -3.15 1.52
C ALA A 70 -4.74 -2.09 2.61
N PHE A 71 -4.51 -2.45 3.89
CA PHE A 71 -4.59 -1.50 5.00
C PHE A 71 -3.50 -0.43 4.94
N ALA A 72 -2.25 -0.80 4.65
CA ALA A 72 -1.15 0.15 4.50
C ALA A 72 -1.46 1.16 3.38
N HIS A 73 -1.96 0.70 2.24
CA HIS A 73 -2.39 1.55 1.14
C HIS A 73 -3.55 2.49 1.52
N ALA A 74 -4.56 1.97 2.21
CA ALA A 74 -5.69 2.78 2.68
C ALA A 74 -5.22 3.89 3.64
N ILE A 75 -4.35 3.58 4.60
CA ILE A 75 -3.78 4.55 5.54
C ILE A 75 -2.99 5.63 4.78
N ALA A 76 -2.12 5.23 3.84
CA ALA A 76 -1.33 6.17 3.06
C ALA A 76 -2.20 7.16 2.26
N ASN A 77 -3.30 6.67 1.64
CA ASN A 77 -4.20 7.51 0.86
C ASN A 77 -5.13 8.37 1.72
N LEU A 78 -5.71 7.82 2.79
CA LEU A 78 -6.63 8.55 3.67
C LEU A 78 -5.92 9.68 4.42
N LEU A 79 -4.70 9.44 4.91
CA LEU A 79 -3.94 10.41 5.68
C LEU A 79 -3.07 11.32 4.80
N GLY A 80 -2.66 10.86 3.61
CA GLY A 80 -1.95 11.68 2.62
C GLY A 80 -2.85 12.70 1.92
N GLY A 81 -4.15 12.59 2.08
CA GLY A 81 -5.15 13.41 1.39
C GLY A 81 -5.32 12.98 -0.07
N CYS A 82 -6.56 13.02 -0.58
CA CYS A 82 -6.81 12.84 -1.99
C CYS A 82 -6.49 14.14 -2.74
N HIS A 83 -5.21 14.44 -2.91
CA HIS A 83 -4.80 15.49 -3.86
C HIS A 83 -5.03 14.98 -5.30
N CYS A 84 -6.30 14.94 -5.71
CA CYS A 84 -6.62 14.76 -7.11
C CYS A 84 -6.05 15.96 -7.88
N VAL A 85 -4.98 15.76 -8.62
CA VAL A 85 -4.51 16.73 -9.62
C VAL A 85 -5.65 16.90 -10.62
N ARG A 86 -6.40 17.98 -10.49
CA ARG A 86 -7.68 18.21 -11.17
C ARG A 86 -7.51 18.62 -12.63
N SER A 87 -6.30 18.97 -13.08
CA SER A 87 -6.06 19.36 -14.47
C SER A 87 -4.62 19.12 -14.91
N ARG A 88 -4.48 18.63 -16.15
CA ARG A 88 -3.18 18.46 -16.82
C ARG A 88 -2.45 19.79 -17.05
N GLU A 89 -3.18 20.87 -17.15
CA GLU A 89 -2.65 22.23 -17.39
C GLU A 89 -1.95 22.82 -16.15
N GLU A 90 -2.35 22.39 -14.94
CA GLU A 90 -1.63 22.76 -13.71
C GLU A 90 -0.26 22.07 -13.57
N LEU A 91 0.02 21.02 -14.33
CA LEU A 91 1.26 20.25 -14.21
C LEU A 91 2.50 21.00 -14.69
N GLU A 92 2.34 21.98 -15.57
CA GLU A 92 3.46 22.71 -16.19
C GLU A 92 4.01 23.84 -15.31
N TYR A 93 3.21 24.31 -14.33
CA TYR A 93 3.59 25.37 -13.36
C TYR A 93 3.69 24.86 -11.92
N VAL A 94 3.82 23.54 -11.72
CA VAL A 94 3.72 22.85 -10.45
C VAL A 94 5.06 22.77 -9.74
N SER A 95 5.05 23.12 -8.44
CA SER A 95 6.15 22.84 -7.49
C SER A 95 6.67 21.40 -7.64
N ASN A 96 8.00 21.22 -7.55
CA ASN A 96 8.65 19.90 -7.63
C ASN A 96 8.00 18.88 -6.67
N ASN A 97 7.48 19.32 -5.54
CA ASN A 97 6.81 18.47 -4.55
C ASN A 97 5.50 17.86 -5.07
N LYS A 98 4.71 18.63 -5.85
CA LYS A 98 3.47 18.11 -6.46
C LYS A 98 3.76 17.05 -7.53
N ARG A 99 4.79 17.24 -8.37
CA ARG A 99 5.22 16.23 -9.36
C ARG A 99 5.66 14.94 -8.68
N LEU A 100 6.43 15.07 -7.59
CA LEU A 100 6.90 13.92 -6.82
C LEU A 100 5.74 13.17 -6.16
N ALA A 101 4.79 13.90 -5.56
CA ALA A 101 3.59 13.31 -4.96
C ALA A 101 2.76 12.53 -5.99
N PHE A 102 2.50 13.13 -7.16
CA PHE A 102 1.76 12.46 -8.24
C PHE A 102 2.47 11.22 -8.77
N SER A 103 3.76 11.33 -9.05
CA SER A 103 4.57 10.21 -9.54
C SER A 103 4.59 9.06 -8.53
N SER A 104 4.83 9.37 -7.25
CA SER A 104 4.82 8.38 -6.18
C SER A 104 3.45 7.71 -6.01
N LEU A 105 2.36 8.48 -6.14
CA LEU A 105 0.99 7.93 -6.11
C LEU A 105 0.76 6.92 -7.23
N VAL A 106 1.17 7.22 -8.46
CA VAL A 106 1.03 6.31 -9.60
C VAL A 106 1.81 5.01 -9.34
N PHE A 107 3.06 5.12 -8.89
CA PHE A 107 3.87 3.93 -8.56
C PHE A 107 3.29 3.13 -7.39
N THR A 108 2.72 3.80 -6.40
CA THR A 108 2.02 3.13 -5.28
C THR A 108 0.85 2.29 -5.78
N TRP A 109 0.05 2.81 -6.72
CA TRP A 109 -1.04 2.05 -7.34
C TRP A 109 -0.54 0.87 -8.17
N ILE A 110 0.50 1.06 -8.97
CA ILE A 110 1.09 -0.02 -9.79
C ILE A 110 1.60 -1.14 -8.89
N THR A 111 2.36 -0.81 -7.84
CA THR A 111 2.90 -1.82 -6.90
C THR A 111 1.81 -2.49 -6.08
N LEU A 112 0.75 -1.75 -5.69
CA LEU A 112 -0.42 -2.31 -5.04
C LEU A 112 -1.10 -3.36 -5.92
N VAL A 113 -1.49 -2.98 -7.15
CA VAL A 113 -2.21 -3.88 -8.06
C VAL A 113 -1.37 -5.12 -8.36
N THR A 114 -0.08 -4.94 -8.63
CA THR A 114 0.83 -6.07 -8.91
C THR A 114 0.98 -6.97 -7.68
N GLY A 115 1.31 -6.40 -6.52
CA GLY A 115 1.49 -7.16 -5.28
C GLY A 115 0.23 -7.88 -4.84
N PHE A 116 -0.90 -7.17 -4.83
CA PHE A 116 -2.19 -7.73 -4.44
C PHE A 116 -2.64 -8.86 -5.38
N THR A 117 -2.50 -8.68 -6.69
CA THR A 117 -2.85 -9.71 -7.67
C THR A 117 -2.00 -10.97 -7.48
N MET A 118 -0.69 -10.82 -7.27
CA MET A 118 0.22 -11.94 -7.03
C MET A 118 -0.08 -12.67 -5.73
N LEU A 119 -0.35 -11.93 -4.64
CA LEU A 119 -0.74 -12.52 -3.35
C LEU A 119 -2.07 -13.28 -3.47
N ILE A 120 -3.10 -12.69 -4.09
CA ILE A 120 -4.40 -13.34 -4.26
C ILE A 120 -4.27 -14.58 -5.14
N ALA A 121 -3.53 -14.53 -6.26
CA ALA A 121 -3.28 -15.70 -7.09
C ALA A 121 -2.63 -16.84 -6.30
N GLY A 122 -1.62 -16.53 -5.46
CA GLY A 122 -0.99 -17.51 -4.58
C GLY A 122 -1.93 -18.04 -3.50
N VAL A 123 -2.75 -17.18 -2.91
CA VAL A 123 -3.77 -17.55 -1.92
C VAL A 123 -4.82 -18.48 -2.53
N MET A 124 -5.33 -18.14 -3.71
CA MET A 124 -6.34 -18.96 -4.42
C MET A 124 -5.79 -20.34 -4.80
N ALA A 125 -4.52 -20.43 -5.21
CA ALA A 125 -3.86 -21.69 -5.47
C ALA A 125 -3.76 -22.60 -4.23
N ASN A 126 -3.76 -22.02 -3.03
CA ASN A 126 -3.70 -22.74 -1.76
C ASN A 126 -5.05 -22.88 -1.04
N SER A 127 -6.14 -22.31 -1.59
CA SER A 127 -7.49 -22.38 -1.01
C SER A 127 -8.27 -23.65 -1.42
N SER A 128 -7.88 -24.29 -2.53
CA SER A 128 -8.59 -25.45 -3.06
C SER A 128 -8.29 -26.71 -2.25
N SER A 129 -9.34 -27.47 -1.92
CA SER A 129 -9.23 -28.77 -1.22
C SER A 129 -8.70 -29.91 -2.12
N ARG A 130 -8.50 -29.66 -3.41
CA ARG A 130 -8.03 -30.64 -4.39
C ARG A 130 -6.64 -30.29 -4.90
N LYS A 131 -5.86 -31.34 -5.21
CA LYS A 131 -4.58 -31.18 -5.91
C LYS A 131 -4.82 -30.37 -7.19
N SER A 132 -4.18 -29.23 -7.30
CA SER A 132 -4.18 -28.47 -8.53
C SER A 132 -2.96 -28.87 -9.35
N CYS A 133 -3.21 -29.43 -10.55
CA CYS A 133 -2.18 -29.68 -11.53
C CYS A 133 -2.21 -28.55 -12.56
N GLY A 134 -1.14 -27.83 -12.73
CA GLY A 134 -1.04 -26.70 -13.66
C GLY A 134 0.40 -26.37 -14.02
N LEU A 135 0.56 -25.33 -14.83
CA LEU A 135 1.88 -24.72 -15.08
C LEU A 135 2.53 -24.36 -13.75
N SER A 136 3.82 -24.69 -13.62
CA SER A 136 4.63 -24.40 -12.43
C SER A 136 4.55 -22.91 -12.04
N HIS A 137 3.68 -22.59 -11.10
CA HIS A 137 3.41 -21.23 -10.63
C HIS A 137 4.29 -20.92 -9.41
N HIS A 138 5.61 -21.13 -9.61
CA HIS A 138 6.59 -20.83 -8.59
C HIS A 138 6.67 -19.32 -8.34
N ARG A 139 6.52 -18.94 -7.06
CA ARG A 139 6.91 -17.65 -6.49
C ARG A 139 5.88 -16.53 -6.51
N TYR A 140 4.61 -16.75 -6.78
CA TYR A 140 3.62 -15.66 -6.69
C TYR A 140 3.57 -15.00 -5.32
N LEU A 141 3.59 -15.79 -4.24
CA LEU A 141 3.56 -15.28 -2.88
C LEU A 141 4.84 -14.51 -2.53
N SER A 142 5.99 -14.99 -2.99
CA SER A 142 7.28 -14.31 -2.79
C SER A 142 7.37 -13.01 -3.57
N ILE A 143 6.95 -13.02 -4.85
CA ILE A 143 6.91 -11.80 -5.69
C ILE A 143 5.95 -10.78 -5.08
N GLY A 144 4.77 -11.21 -4.63
CA GLY A 144 3.81 -10.37 -3.92
C GLY A 144 4.40 -9.79 -2.63
N GLY A 145 5.14 -10.58 -1.86
CA GLY A 145 5.84 -10.12 -0.66
C GLY A 145 6.92 -9.08 -0.95
N ILE A 146 7.69 -9.25 -2.02
CA ILE A 146 8.68 -8.24 -2.47
C ILE A 146 7.98 -6.97 -2.92
N ALA A 147 6.86 -7.09 -3.63
CA ALA A 147 6.06 -5.94 -4.06
C ALA A 147 5.53 -5.12 -2.86
N CYS A 148 5.20 -5.76 -1.71
CA CYS A 148 4.83 -5.05 -0.48
C CYS A 148 5.97 -4.16 0.02
N ILE A 149 7.22 -4.64 -0.01
CA ILE A 149 8.38 -3.85 0.44
C ILE A 149 8.62 -2.66 -0.49
N ILE A 150 8.48 -2.86 -1.81
CA ILE A 150 8.59 -1.78 -2.80
C ILE A 150 7.45 -0.78 -2.62
N HIS A 151 6.22 -1.26 -2.34
CA HIS A 151 5.06 -0.42 -2.05
C HIS A 151 5.32 0.51 -0.86
N ALA A 152 5.93 0.02 0.23
CA ALA A 152 6.29 0.83 1.40
C ALA A 152 7.10 2.07 1.02
N MET A 153 8.10 1.91 0.15
CA MET A 153 8.96 3.02 -0.29
C MET A 153 8.15 4.10 -1.02
N PHE A 154 7.32 3.70 -1.98
CA PHE A 154 6.51 4.66 -2.74
C PHE A 154 5.39 5.28 -1.90
N ALA A 155 4.76 4.51 -1.01
CA ALA A 155 3.70 4.99 -0.12
C ALA A 155 4.22 6.05 0.86
N VAL A 156 5.41 5.87 1.41
CA VAL A 156 6.06 6.85 2.29
C VAL A 156 6.48 8.10 1.51
N CYS A 157 7.09 7.92 0.31
CA CYS A 157 7.43 9.06 -0.56
C CYS A 157 6.17 9.88 -0.92
N TYR A 158 5.08 9.21 -1.26
CA TYR A 158 3.79 9.85 -1.53
C TYR A 158 3.30 10.64 -0.32
N TYR A 159 3.24 10.01 0.85
CA TYR A 159 2.72 10.63 2.06
C TYR A 159 3.53 11.87 2.49
N ILE A 160 4.87 11.79 2.43
CA ILE A 160 5.75 12.91 2.76
C ILE A 160 5.56 14.06 1.76
N SER A 161 5.54 13.75 0.47
CA SER A 161 5.39 14.76 -0.60
C SER A 161 4.02 15.43 -0.55
N ALA A 162 2.94 14.66 -0.34
CA ALA A 162 1.58 15.17 -0.20
C ALA A 162 1.44 16.10 1.02
N THR A 163 2.04 15.71 2.15
CA THR A 163 2.05 16.54 3.36
C THR A 163 2.87 17.83 3.17
N ALA A 164 3.95 17.79 2.39
CA ALA A 164 4.73 18.98 2.06
C ALA A 164 3.92 19.96 1.22
N VAL A 165 3.20 19.47 0.21
CA VAL A 165 2.29 20.26 -0.63
C VAL A 165 1.21 20.94 0.21
N ASP A 166 0.52 20.21 1.09
CA ASP A 166 -0.51 20.75 1.97
C ASP A 166 0.04 21.87 2.88
N ARG A 167 1.27 21.74 3.34
CA ARG A 167 1.94 22.78 4.13
C ARG A 167 2.31 24.02 3.30
N GLU A 168 2.70 23.86 2.05
CA GLU A 168 3.00 24.96 1.12
C GLU A 168 1.72 25.73 0.78
N GLU A 169 0.62 25.06 0.46
CA GLU A 169 -0.67 25.68 0.19
C GLU A 169 -1.22 26.48 1.38
N LYS A 170 -1.14 25.94 2.57
CA LYS A 170 -1.54 26.65 3.81
C LYS A 170 -0.70 27.88 4.11
N LYS A 171 0.55 27.94 3.65
CA LYS A 171 1.40 29.14 3.79
C LYS A 171 1.08 30.22 2.77
N LEU A 172 0.65 29.82 1.57
CA LEU A 172 0.32 30.75 0.48
C LEU A 172 -1.06 31.39 0.65
N ASN A 173 -2.03 30.69 1.23
CA ASN A 173 -3.41 31.15 1.44
C ASN A 173 -3.82 31.19 2.92
N PRO A 174 -3.20 32.03 3.77
CA PRO A 174 -3.57 32.10 5.19
C PRO A 174 -4.97 32.67 5.43
N HIS A 175 -5.58 33.38 4.45
CA HIS A 175 -6.90 34.02 4.58
C HIS A 175 -8.10 33.10 4.28
N GLU A 176 -7.93 32.00 3.54
CA GLU A 176 -9.04 31.12 3.17
C GLU A 176 -9.45 30.17 4.32
N VAL A 177 -8.54 29.91 5.25
CA VAL A 177 -8.80 29.05 6.42
C VAL A 177 -9.71 29.73 7.47
N VAL A 178 -9.85 31.07 7.43
CA VAL A 178 -10.64 31.85 8.42
C VAL A 178 -12.13 31.95 8.05
N HIS A 179 -12.52 31.64 6.81
CA HIS A 179 -13.90 31.81 6.31
C HIS A 179 -14.66 30.52 6.09
N GLN A 180 -14.38 29.44 6.84
CA GLN A 180 -15.29 28.33 6.87
C GLN A 180 -16.46 28.69 7.83
N PRO A 181 -17.69 28.93 7.32
CA PRO A 181 -18.83 29.22 8.19
C PRO A 181 -19.09 28.02 9.11
N PRO A 182 -19.48 28.25 10.37
CA PRO A 182 -19.78 27.16 11.29
C PRO A 182 -20.87 26.28 10.71
N PRO A 183 -20.81 24.95 10.91
CA PRO A 183 -21.84 24.04 10.43
C PRO A 183 -23.18 24.46 11.00
N HIS A 184 -24.15 24.69 10.11
CA HIS A 184 -25.54 24.99 10.50
C HIS A 184 -26.04 23.90 11.44
N GLN A 185 -26.23 24.25 12.70
CA GLN A 185 -27.03 23.43 13.61
C GLN A 185 -28.49 23.52 13.16
N PRO A 186 -29.15 22.41 12.89
CA PRO A 186 -30.60 22.41 12.66
C PRO A 186 -31.29 22.75 13.97
N VAL A 187 -32.20 23.74 13.89
CA VAL A 187 -33.14 24.11 14.92
C VAL A 187 -34.24 23.04 14.99
#